data_b1bce16f13fa52c702bfe817e88e8e25
#
_entry.id   b1bce16f13fa52c702bfe817e88e8e25
#
_cell.length_a   1.000
_cell.length_b   1.000
_cell.length_c   1.000
_cell.angle_alpha   90.00
_cell.angle_beta   90.00
_cell.angle_gamma   90.00
#
_symmetry.space_group_name_H-M   'P 1'
#
loop_
_entity.id
_entity.type
_entity.pdbx_description
1 polymer ?
#
loop_
_entity_poly.entity_id
_entity_poly.type
_entity_poly.pdbx_seq_one_letter_code
_entity_poly.pdbx_strand_id
1 'polypeptide(L)'
;MCIETAVEHGYGRGSKQLNCATANLPISALDDPVNDPQHRLHETGVYFGYAQVRFRDGAPHVAADREIYPMVMSLGWNPQFQNQQKSIEVHILHNYAADFYGEDMHVIVLGYIRPERKYANLEALMDDIDIDKRVGLNSLDRPAYCAYQKEIGSRRDALCSPCLLY
;
A
#
# COMPACT_ATOMS: atom_id res chain seq x y z
N MET A 1 5.16 7.58 6.91
CA MET A 1 4.75 6.50 7.84
C MET A 1 5.18 5.17 7.27
N CYS A 2 5.72 4.28 8.09
CA CYS A 2 6.06 2.91 7.69
C CYS A 2 5.05 1.94 8.29
N ILE A 3 4.66 0.91 7.54
CA ILE A 3 3.81 -0.20 7.98
C ILE A 3 4.55 -1.49 7.62
N GLU A 4 4.67 -2.40 8.58
CA GLU A 4 5.22 -3.74 8.38
C GLU A 4 4.26 -4.75 9.00
N THR A 5 3.67 -5.62 8.16
CA THR A 5 2.69 -6.59 8.62
C THR A 5 2.46 -7.67 7.56
N ALA A 6 1.88 -8.80 7.97
CA ALA A 6 1.49 -9.85 7.04
C ALA A 6 0.28 -9.44 6.19
N VAL A 7 0.28 -9.88 4.94
CA VAL A 7 -0.82 -9.68 4.00
C VAL A 7 -1.98 -10.62 4.35
N GLU A 8 -3.16 -10.05 4.52
CA GLU A 8 -4.39 -10.79 4.79
C GLU A 8 -5.20 -11.09 3.53
N HIS A 9 -6.04 -12.11 3.61
CA HIS A 9 -7.07 -12.34 2.61
C HIS A 9 -8.11 -11.22 2.66
N GLY A 10 -8.29 -10.55 1.53
CA GLY A 10 -9.30 -9.52 1.40
C GLY A 10 -10.70 -10.08 1.15
N TYR A 11 -11.64 -9.18 0.95
CA TYR A 11 -13.04 -9.50 0.69
C TYR A 11 -13.28 -10.17 -0.69
N GLY A 12 -12.26 -10.32 -1.53
CA GLY A 12 -12.32 -10.97 -2.84
C GLY A 12 -13.21 -10.29 -3.88
N ARG A 13 -13.58 -9.01 -3.65
CA ARG A 13 -14.60 -8.31 -4.43
C ARG A 13 -14.05 -7.44 -5.58
N GLY A 14 -12.77 -7.10 -5.55
CA GLY A 14 -12.24 -6.02 -6.38
C GLY A 14 -11.30 -6.44 -7.49
N SER A 15 -10.38 -7.36 -7.24
CA SER A 15 -9.21 -7.58 -8.11
C SER A 15 -9.56 -7.98 -9.54
N LYS A 16 -10.55 -8.85 -9.73
CA LYS A 16 -10.95 -9.32 -11.06
C LYS A 16 -11.83 -8.33 -11.83
N GLN A 17 -12.68 -7.58 -11.11
CA GLN A 17 -13.60 -6.63 -11.73
C GLN A 17 -12.93 -5.27 -12.02
N LEU A 18 -11.97 -4.88 -11.17
CA LEU A 18 -11.29 -3.59 -11.25
C LEU A 18 -9.95 -3.65 -12.00
N ASN A 19 -9.54 -4.84 -12.45
CA ASN A 19 -8.19 -5.07 -13.02
C ASN A 19 -7.08 -4.43 -12.15
N CYS A 20 -7.25 -4.53 -10.84
CA CYS A 20 -6.42 -3.89 -9.84
C CYS A 20 -6.27 -4.85 -8.66
N ALA A 21 -5.23 -5.68 -8.69
CA ALA A 21 -4.93 -6.57 -7.58
C ALA A 21 -4.57 -5.74 -6.33
N THR A 22 -5.27 -5.98 -5.21
CA THR A 22 -5.05 -5.29 -3.95
C THR A 22 -4.68 -6.29 -2.86
N ALA A 23 -3.67 -5.93 -2.06
CA ALA A 23 -3.30 -6.63 -0.84
C ALA A 23 -4.01 -5.96 0.34
N ASN A 24 -4.62 -6.76 1.21
CA ASN A 24 -5.25 -6.25 2.42
C ASN A 24 -4.29 -6.35 3.59
N LEU A 25 -4.24 -5.30 4.40
CA LEU A 25 -3.47 -5.27 5.62
C LEU A 25 -4.41 -5.12 6.82
N PRO A 26 -4.08 -5.74 7.98
CA PRO A 26 -4.87 -5.58 9.19
C PRO A 26 -4.90 -4.12 9.63
N ILE A 27 -6.07 -3.62 10.01
CA ILE A 27 -6.22 -2.23 10.47
C ILE A 27 -5.39 -1.98 11.75
N SER A 28 -5.17 -3.01 12.56
CA SER A 28 -4.32 -2.97 13.75
C SER A 28 -2.85 -2.63 13.44
N ALA A 29 -2.40 -2.80 12.20
CA ALA A 29 -1.06 -2.41 11.80
C ALA A 29 -0.81 -0.89 11.90
N LEU A 30 -1.87 -0.08 11.91
CA LEU A 30 -1.79 1.36 12.15
C LEU A 30 -1.58 1.72 13.63
N ASP A 31 -1.94 0.81 14.53
CA ASP A 31 -1.83 1.02 15.98
C ASP A 31 -0.56 0.40 16.57
N ASP A 32 0.23 -0.32 15.76
CA ASP A 32 1.47 -0.93 16.20
C ASP A 32 2.51 0.16 16.50
N PRO A 33 3.05 0.21 17.75
CA PRO A 33 4.07 1.19 18.13
C PRO A 33 5.38 1.06 17.34
N VAL A 34 5.65 -0.09 16.72
CA VAL A 34 6.80 -0.30 15.83
C VAL A 34 6.63 0.46 14.50
N ASN A 35 5.39 0.69 14.08
CA ASN A 35 5.02 1.34 12.82
C ASN A 35 4.92 2.88 12.91
N ASP A 36 5.67 3.51 13.80
CA ASP A 36 5.77 4.98 13.95
C ASP A 36 4.55 5.66 14.60
N PRO A 37 4.53 5.76 15.94
CA PRO A 37 3.42 6.34 16.70
C PRO A 37 3.22 7.85 16.49
N GLN A 38 4.19 8.54 15.89
CA GLN A 38 4.13 10.00 15.68
C GLN A 38 3.44 10.38 14.36
N HIS A 39 3.34 9.45 13.41
CA HIS A 39 2.84 9.72 12.06
C HIS A 39 1.60 8.86 11.71
N ARG A 40 0.68 8.71 12.66
CA ARG A 40 -0.57 7.98 12.43
C ARG A 40 -1.35 8.60 11.28
N LEU A 41 -1.80 7.75 10.36
CA LEU A 41 -2.72 8.17 9.31
C LEU A 41 -4.10 8.40 9.95
N HIS A 42 -4.51 9.64 10.06
CA HIS A 42 -5.78 10.01 10.72
C HIS A 42 -6.95 10.12 9.75
N GLU A 43 -6.68 10.43 8.49
CA GLU A 43 -7.70 10.68 7.49
C GLU A 43 -7.95 9.43 6.65
N THR A 44 -9.22 9.15 6.36
CA THR A 44 -9.59 8.16 5.36
C THR A 44 -9.38 8.74 3.97
N GLY A 45 -8.94 7.89 3.04
CA GLY A 45 -8.67 8.34 1.67
C GLY A 45 -7.65 7.50 0.95
N VAL A 46 -7.14 8.04 -0.13
CA VAL A 46 -6.15 7.40 -1.00
C VAL A 46 -4.79 8.06 -0.80
N TYR A 47 -3.79 7.23 -0.67
CA TYR A 47 -2.39 7.59 -0.41
C TYR A 47 -1.48 7.01 -1.48
N PHE A 48 -0.24 7.51 -1.57
CA PHE A 48 0.80 6.96 -2.42
C PHE A 48 2.09 6.72 -1.64
N GLY A 49 2.92 5.84 -2.18
CA GLY A 49 4.22 5.53 -1.60
C GLY A 49 4.89 4.36 -2.30
N TYR A 50 5.67 3.61 -1.54
CA TYR A 50 6.36 2.41 -2.00
C TYR A 50 5.96 1.20 -1.15
N ALA A 51 5.97 0.02 -1.76
CA ALA A 51 5.77 -1.25 -1.07
C ALA A 51 6.78 -2.30 -1.55
N GLN A 52 7.07 -3.25 -0.66
CA GLN A 52 7.88 -4.44 -0.92
C GLN A 52 7.25 -5.64 -0.24
N VAL A 53 7.10 -6.74 -0.97
CA VAL A 53 6.71 -8.04 -0.40
C VAL A 53 7.98 -8.82 -0.04
N ARG A 54 8.03 -9.33 1.19
CA ARG A 54 9.10 -10.18 1.69
C ARG A 54 8.64 -11.63 1.71
N PHE A 55 9.05 -12.36 0.70
CA PHE A 55 8.72 -13.78 0.55
C PHE A 55 9.56 -14.63 1.49
N ARG A 56 8.91 -15.55 2.20
CA ARG A 56 9.55 -16.62 2.95
C ARG A 56 10.27 -17.59 2.04
N ASP A 57 11.20 -18.33 2.58
CA ASP A 57 11.89 -19.36 1.82
C ASP A 57 10.91 -20.42 1.33
N GLY A 58 10.99 -20.73 0.02
CA GLY A 58 10.10 -21.69 -0.63
C GLY A 58 8.76 -21.14 -1.12
N ALA A 59 8.42 -19.88 -0.83
CA ALA A 59 7.23 -19.27 -1.41
C ALA A 59 7.36 -19.10 -2.93
N PRO A 60 6.28 -19.32 -3.71
CA PRO A 60 6.33 -19.19 -5.16
C PRO A 60 6.45 -17.72 -5.55
N HIS A 61 7.58 -17.32 -6.10
CA HIS A 61 7.85 -15.97 -6.60
C HIS A 61 9.00 -15.96 -7.60
N VAL A 62 9.11 -14.89 -8.37
CA VAL A 62 10.28 -14.60 -9.22
C VAL A 62 11.14 -13.50 -8.57
N ALA A 63 12.39 -13.35 -9.03
CA ALA A 63 13.31 -12.37 -8.44
C ALA A 63 12.74 -10.94 -8.46
N ALA A 64 12.05 -10.57 -9.53
CA ALA A 64 11.40 -9.26 -9.65
C ALA A 64 10.34 -9.03 -8.56
N ASP A 65 9.65 -10.04 -8.07
CA ASP A 65 8.60 -9.88 -7.05
C ASP A 65 9.15 -9.41 -5.70
N ARG A 66 10.46 -9.48 -5.49
CA ARG A 66 11.16 -9.01 -4.27
C ARG A 66 11.58 -7.53 -4.32
N GLU A 67 11.43 -6.89 -5.45
CA GLU A 67 11.83 -5.49 -5.63
C GLU A 67 10.83 -4.53 -4.97
N ILE A 68 11.24 -3.28 -4.87
CA ILE A 68 10.41 -2.20 -4.29
C ILE A 68 9.67 -1.51 -5.42
N TYR A 69 8.37 -1.47 -5.30
CA TYR A 69 7.49 -0.88 -6.30
C TYR A 69 6.70 0.32 -5.77
N PRO A 70 6.37 1.28 -6.65
CA PRO A 70 5.33 2.26 -6.36
C PRO A 70 4.02 1.59 -5.96
N MET A 71 3.28 2.23 -5.08
CA MET A 71 1.96 1.76 -4.67
C MET A 71 0.98 2.93 -4.49
N VAL A 72 -0.29 2.64 -4.61
CA VAL A 72 -1.39 3.44 -4.07
C VAL A 72 -2.12 2.63 -3.00
N MET A 73 -2.57 3.29 -1.94
CA MET A 73 -3.21 2.65 -0.80
C MET A 73 -4.52 3.35 -0.46
N SER A 74 -5.57 2.59 -0.31
CA SER A 74 -6.84 3.07 0.24
C SER A 74 -6.91 2.73 1.73
N LEU A 75 -7.22 3.73 2.55
CA LEU A 75 -7.52 3.58 3.97
C LEU A 75 -8.93 4.10 4.22
N GLY A 76 -9.84 3.25 4.65
CA GLY A 76 -11.16 3.73 5.01
C GLY A 76 -12.27 2.69 4.97
N TRP A 77 -13.49 3.18 4.81
CA TRP A 77 -14.73 2.38 4.87
C TRP A 77 -15.13 1.76 3.53
N ASN A 78 -14.43 2.14 2.46
CA ASN A 78 -14.70 1.70 1.10
C ASN A 78 -16.20 1.80 0.75
N PRO A 79 -16.77 3.02 0.66
CA PRO A 79 -18.22 3.24 0.59
C PRO A 79 -18.87 2.63 -0.67
N GLN A 80 -18.09 2.32 -1.69
CA GLN A 80 -18.56 1.61 -2.87
C GLN A 80 -19.01 0.18 -2.55
N PHE A 81 -18.35 -0.47 -1.58
CA PHE A 81 -18.61 -1.85 -1.21
C PHE A 81 -19.35 -1.99 0.14
N GLN A 82 -19.71 -0.87 0.77
CA GLN A 82 -20.46 -0.81 2.03
C GLN A 82 -19.81 -1.63 3.16
N ASN A 83 -18.50 -1.52 3.32
CA ASN A 83 -17.77 -2.20 4.36
C ASN A 83 -18.25 -1.76 5.75
N GLN A 84 -18.40 -2.70 6.67
CA GLN A 84 -18.78 -2.42 8.06
C GLN A 84 -17.57 -2.07 8.95
N GLN A 85 -16.36 -2.34 8.46
CA GLN A 85 -15.11 -2.04 9.11
C GLN A 85 -14.19 -1.30 8.14
N LYS A 86 -13.29 -0.47 8.69
CA LYS A 86 -12.23 0.13 7.88
C LYS A 86 -11.31 -0.95 7.32
N SER A 87 -10.80 -0.73 6.12
CA SER A 87 -9.81 -1.58 5.48
C SER A 87 -8.58 -0.76 5.08
N ILE A 88 -7.45 -1.44 5.00
CA ILE A 88 -6.24 -0.95 4.35
C ILE A 88 -6.03 -1.83 3.13
N GLU A 89 -6.13 -1.24 1.95
CA GLU A 89 -5.97 -1.95 0.69
C GLU A 89 -4.81 -1.33 -0.09
N VAL A 90 -3.75 -2.11 -0.29
CA VAL A 90 -2.54 -1.67 -0.99
C VAL A 90 -2.54 -2.25 -2.40
N HIS A 91 -2.53 -1.37 -3.40
CA HIS A 91 -2.33 -1.74 -4.79
C HIS A 91 -0.88 -1.44 -5.18
N ILE A 92 -0.07 -2.49 -5.29
CA ILE A 92 1.32 -2.39 -5.74
C ILE A 92 1.32 -2.34 -7.27
N LEU A 93 2.04 -1.39 -7.85
CA LEU A 93 2.12 -1.21 -9.31
C LEU A 93 3.10 -2.21 -9.94
N HIS A 94 2.83 -3.49 -9.68
CA HIS A 94 3.59 -4.63 -10.19
C HIS A 94 2.65 -5.84 -10.37
N ASN A 95 2.92 -6.65 -11.39
CA ASN A 95 2.21 -7.90 -11.61
C ASN A 95 2.98 -9.05 -10.98
N TYR A 96 2.51 -9.56 -9.87
CA TYR A 96 3.10 -10.69 -9.17
C TYR A 96 2.80 -12.01 -9.89
N ALA A 97 3.76 -12.94 -9.87
CA ALA A 97 3.62 -14.23 -10.50
C ALA A 97 2.60 -15.15 -9.80
N ALA A 98 2.39 -14.96 -8.50
CA ALA A 98 1.46 -15.71 -7.66
C ALA A 98 0.88 -14.83 -6.55
N ASP A 99 -0.20 -15.31 -5.92
CA ASP A 99 -0.74 -14.70 -4.71
C ASP A 99 0.29 -14.80 -3.57
N PHE A 100 0.32 -13.77 -2.71
CA PHE A 100 1.30 -13.66 -1.62
C PHE A 100 0.64 -13.43 -0.25
N TYR A 101 -0.52 -14.06 0.00
CA TYR A 101 -1.17 -14.05 1.30
C TYR A 101 -0.30 -14.68 2.39
N GLY A 102 -0.25 -14.03 3.56
CA GLY A 102 0.56 -14.43 4.69
C GLY A 102 2.04 -14.08 4.58
N GLU A 103 2.50 -13.54 3.44
CA GLU A 103 3.84 -12.97 3.33
C GLU A 103 3.89 -11.60 3.98
N ASP A 104 5.05 -11.19 4.48
CA ASP A 104 5.23 -9.87 5.08
C ASP A 104 5.30 -8.79 4.01
N MET A 105 4.61 -7.68 4.26
CA MET A 105 4.65 -6.50 3.39
C MET A 105 5.20 -5.31 4.16
N HIS A 106 6.16 -4.64 3.56
CA HIS A 106 6.65 -3.33 3.98
C HIS A 106 6.04 -2.25 3.11
N VAL A 107 5.43 -1.25 3.73
CA VAL A 107 4.83 -0.10 3.05
C VAL A 107 5.40 1.18 3.63
N ILE A 108 5.85 2.09 2.77
CA ILE A 108 6.15 3.48 3.16
C ILE A 108 5.10 4.39 2.52
N VAL A 109 4.26 4.98 3.35
CA VAL A 109 3.27 5.98 2.94
C VAL A 109 3.95 7.35 2.93
N LEU A 110 3.94 8.01 1.77
CA LEU A 110 4.65 9.26 1.53
C LEU A 110 3.75 10.47 1.33
N GLY A 111 2.52 10.26 0.89
CA GLY A 111 1.60 11.37 0.72
C GLY A 111 0.16 10.97 0.51
N TYR A 112 -0.72 11.94 0.68
CA TYR A 112 -2.16 11.86 0.52
C TYR A 112 -2.57 12.33 -0.86
N ILE A 113 -3.48 11.63 -1.51
CA ILE A 113 -3.99 12.00 -2.84
C ILE A 113 -5.36 12.68 -2.70
N ARG A 114 -6.35 11.99 -2.11
CA ARG A 114 -7.73 12.46 -2.02
C ARG A 114 -8.56 11.71 -0.97
N PRO A 115 -9.70 12.25 -0.53
CA PRO A 115 -10.63 11.52 0.31
C PRO A 115 -11.31 10.37 -0.44
N GLU A 116 -11.90 9.44 0.33
CA GLU A 116 -12.79 8.43 -0.22
C GLU A 116 -13.97 9.07 -0.94
N ARG A 117 -14.45 8.40 -1.99
CA ARG A 117 -15.62 8.82 -2.78
C ARG A 117 -16.55 7.64 -3.01
N LYS A 118 -17.83 7.96 -3.21
CA LYS A 118 -18.83 7.03 -3.72
C LYS A 118 -19.02 7.28 -5.21
N TYR A 119 -19.03 6.22 -6.00
CA TYR A 119 -19.12 6.28 -7.44
C TYR A 119 -20.48 5.82 -7.92
N ALA A 120 -20.93 6.38 -9.06
CA ALA A 120 -22.20 6.01 -9.67
C ALA A 120 -22.16 4.58 -10.25
N ASN A 121 -20.99 4.15 -10.70
CA ASN A 121 -20.74 2.83 -11.27
C ASN A 121 -19.27 2.42 -11.12
N LEU A 122 -18.94 1.19 -11.50
CA LEU A 122 -17.57 0.66 -11.42
C LEU A 122 -16.61 1.33 -12.40
N GLU A 123 -17.08 1.77 -13.56
CA GLU A 123 -16.27 2.44 -14.57
C GLU A 123 -15.68 3.76 -14.00
N ALA A 124 -16.52 4.59 -13.37
CA ALA A 124 -16.08 5.81 -12.72
C ALA A 124 -15.08 5.55 -11.57
N LEU A 125 -15.24 4.44 -10.85
CA LEU A 125 -14.25 4.01 -9.85
C LEU A 125 -12.92 3.63 -10.51
N MET A 126 -12.95 2.88 -11.61
CA MET A 126 -11.74 2.47 -12.34
C MET A 126 -10.99 3.67 -12.90
N ASP A 127 -11.70 4.64 -13.46
CA ASP A 127 -11.11 5.88 -13.97
C ASP A 127 -10.37 6.66 -12.86
N ASP A 128 -10.99 6.79 -11.69
CA ASP A 128 -10.36 7.45 -10.53
C ASP A 128 -9.15 6.66 -10.00
N ILE A 129 -9.20 5.33 -9.97
CA ILE A 129 -8.06 4.49 -9.61
C ILE A 129 -6.89 4.72 -10.58
N ASP A 130 -7.13 4.84 -11.86
CA ASP A 130 -6.08 5.10 -12.85
C ASP A 130 -5.53 6.53 -12.74
N ILE A 131 -6.36 7.49 -12.34
CA ILE A 131 -5.90 8.84 -11.98
C ILE A 131 -5.00 8.77 -10.73
N ASP A 132 -5.41 8.06 -9.68
CA ASP A 132 -4.64 7.90 -8.45
C ASP A 132 -3.25 7.30 -8.71
N LYS A 133 -3.18 6.25 -9.54
CA LYS A 133 -1.91 5.64 -9.97
C LYS A 133 -0.99 6.66 -10.64
N ARG A 134 -1.53 7.46 -11.58
CA ARG A 134 -0.75 8.51 -12.28
C ARG A 134 -0.29 9.61 -11.34
N VAL A 135 -1.15 10.06 -10.41
CA VAL A 135 -0.79 11.06 -9.40
C VAL A 135 0.30 10.53 -8.48
N GLY A 136 0.17 9.27 -8.04
CA GLY A 136 1.18 8.60 -7.22
C GLY A 136 2.53 8.52 -7.93
N LEU A 137 2.58 7.99 -9.16
CA LEU A 137 3.81 7.90 -9.95
C LEU A 137 4.47 9.25 -10.16
N ASN A 138 3.72 10.26 -10.64
CA ASN A 138 4.24 11.61 -10.86
C ASN A 138 4.75 12.26 -9.57
N SER A 139 4.15 11.91 -8.42
CA SER A 139 4.61 12.40 -7.13
C SER A 139 5.92 11.75 -6.72
N LEU A 140 6.05 10.44 -6.93
CA LEU A 140 7.24 9.66 -6.60
C LEU A 140 8.46 10.00 -7.45
N ASP A 141 8.27 10.52 -8.66
CA ASP A 141 9.36 11.01 -9.53
C ASP A 141 10.09 12.25 -8.97
N ARG A 142 9.52 12.90 -7.96
CA ARG A 142 10.19 14.03 -7.31
C ARG A 142 11.41 13.57 -6.50
N PRO A 143 12.56 14.27 -6.58
CA PRO A 143 13.81 13.85 -5.93
C PRO A 143 13.66 13.56 -4.43
N ALA A 144 12.83 14.33 -3.72
CA ALA A 144 12.56 14.13 -2.30
C ALA A 144 11.93 12.76 -1.98
N TYR A 145 11.14 12.20 -2.90
CA TYR A 145 10.49 10.90 -2.71
C TYR A 145 11.29 9.73 -3.28
N CYS A 146 12.07 9.94 -4.34
CA CYS A 146 12.94 8.90 -4.90
C CYS A 146 13.95 8.34 -3.87
N ALA A 147 14.38 9.17 -2.91
CA ALA A 147 15.30 8.75 -1.86
C ALA A 147 14.71 7.62 -0.99
N TYR A 148 13.41 7.64 -0.74
CA TYR A 148 12.74 6.64 0.13
C TYR A 148 12.69 5.24 -0.47
N GLN A 149 12.75 5.10 -1.80
CA GLN A 149 12.85 3.78 -2.43
C GLN A 149 14.11 3.03 -1.98
N LYS A 150 15.22 3.75 -1.80
CA LYS A 150 16.49 3.17 -1.32
C LYS A 150 16.44 2.81 0.16
N GLU A 151 15.68 3.54 0.96
CA GLU A 151 15.56 3.31 2.39
C GLU A 151 14.84 1.99 2.72
N ILE A 152 13.81 1.61 1.98
CA ILE A 152 13.14 0.32 2.17
C ILE A 152 14.16 -0.83 1.98
N GLY A 153 15.01 -0.74 0.95
CA GLY A 153 16.01 -1.75 0.63
C GLY A 153 17.14 -1.87 1.67
N SER A 154 17.50 -0.78 2.34
CA SER A 154 18.60 -0.75 3.30
C SER A 154 18.20 -1.12 4.74
N ARG A 155 16.91 -1.15 5.05
CA ARG A 155 16.39 -1.55 6.38
C ARG A 155 16.41 -3.05 6.63
N ARG A 156 17.22 -3.81 5.90
CA ARG A 156 17.35 -5.26 6.09
C ARG A 156 17.84 -5.65 7.49
N ASP A 157 18.50 -4.75 8.26
CA ASP A 157 19.19 -5.10 9.52
C ASP A 157 19.08 -4.07 10.64
N ALA A 158 18.35 -3.00 10.53
CA ALA A 158 18.24 -2.00 11.57
C ALA A 158 16.78 -1.83 12.03
N LEU A 159 16.52 -2.19 13.28
CA LEU A 159 15.40 -1.71 14.06
C LEU A 159 15.16 -0.22 13.76
N CYS A 160 13.95 0.12 13.41
CA CYS A 160 13.47 1.43 13.02
C CYS A 160 14.16 2.58 13.80
N SER A 161 15.19 3.17 13.20
CA SER A 161 15.67 4.47 13.66
C SER A 161 14.68 5.52 13.22
N PRO A 162 14.29 6.47 14.09
CA PRO A 162 13.29 7.47 13.75
C PRO A 162 13.74 8.25 12.52
N CYS A 163 12.85 8.37 11.54
CA CYS A 163 13.04 9.25 10.39
C CYS A 163 13.38 10.64 10.90
N LEU A 164 14.61 11.07 10.68
CA LEU A 164 15.00 12.46 10.88
C LEU A 164 14.27 13.28 9.83
N LEU A 165 13.21 13.94 10.28
CA LEU A 165 12.55 15.01 9.54
C LEU A 165 13.28 16.32 9.82
N TYR A 166 13.69 16.97 8.77
CA TYR A 166 13.84 18.42 8.74
C TYR A 166 12.61 19.05 8.13
#